data_966466cd9252cf96c704d1d1d852f70f
#
_entry.id   966466cd9252cf96c704d1d1d852f70f
#
_cell.length_a   1.000
_cell.length_b   1.000
_cell.length_c   1.000
_cell.angle_alpha   90.00
_cell.angle_beta   90.00
_cell.angle_gamma   90.00
#
_symmetry.space_group_name_H-M   'P 1'
#
loop_
_entity.id
_entity.type
_entity.pdbx_description
1 polymer ?
#
loop_
_entity_poly.entity_id
_entity_poly.type
_entity_poly.pdbx_seq_one_letter_code
_entity_poly.pdbx_strand_id
1 'polypeptide(L)'
;CIACGRVYPYLLGHERTLKPIGIPKVIIGASSVASAIGVGFKKVPELISELWKKYSPQTFEGQTRDDKAIEVINSSESVKKILGDAEGFKSENSTDVNQKIRALYHQIEHSDLEPKDMVVAKDHIRKTLFTNHGTRNEDKTANTDSAHLVEDDTFYTHDICTIEGTLYQIVGRVDRIQMNEDGTRTLVEIKNRANKLFGRVRDYEAIQCQTYLQMLKDIQYCRLIEQFNDEKKGYLIEKDDEKWTKEIIPKIENFCEHFHSMLSESV
;
A
#
# COMPACT_ATOMS: atom_id res chain seq x y z
N CYS A 1 -18.85 -1.23 12.61
CA CYS A 1 -17.88 -2.28 12.95
C CYS A 1 -18.00 -2.63 14.43
N ILE A 2 -18.37 -3.88 14.74
CA ILE A 2 -18.62 -4.35 16.14
C ILE A 2 -17.32 -4.30 16.96
N ALA A 3 -16.16 -4.40 16.33
CA ALA A 3 -14.87 -4.46 17.01
C ALA A 3 -14.30 -3.11 17.49
N CYS A 4 -14.78 -1.97 16.99
CA CYS A 4 -14.23 -0.66 17.36
C CYS A 4 -15.27 0.33 17.90
N GLY A 5 -16.56 -0.05 18.02
CA GLY A 5 -17.64 0.80 18.53
C GLY A 5 -17.93 2.05 17.71
N ARG A 6 -17.29 2.24 16.56
CA ARG A 6 -17.53 3.37 15.65
C ARG A 6 -18.50 2.96 14.56
N VAL A 7 -19.70 3.50 14.63
CA VAL A 7 -20.65 3.46 13.50
C VAL A 7 -20.18 4.50 12.50
N TYR A 8 -19.68 4.05 11.36
CA TYR A 8 -19.41 4.97 10.26
C TYR A 8 -20.77 5.40 9.68
N PRO A 9 -21.05 6.72 9.53
CA PRO A 9 -22.36 7.25 9.13
C PRO A 9 -22.88 6.72 7.78
N TYR A 10 -21.99 6.24 6.93
CA TYR A 10 -22.33 5.71 5.60
C TYR A 10 -22.90 4.28 5.60
N LEU A 11 -23.01 3.61 6.76
CA LEU A 11 -23.73 2.34 6.89
C LEU A 11 -25.24 2.52 7.16
N LEU A 12 -25.70 3.74 7.37
CA LEU A 12 -27.11 4.05 7.55
C LEU A 12 -27.69 4.43 6.18
N GLY A 13 -28.41 3.50 5.57
CA GLY A 13 -29.04 3.53 4.24
C GLY A 13 -29.84 4.79 3.89
N HIS A 14 -29.19 5.91 3.70
CA HIS A 14 -29.73 7.01 2.94
C HIS A 14 -29.51 6.71 1.45
N GLU A 15 -30.56 6.70 0.67
CA GLU A 15 -30.48 6.73 -0.80
C GLU A 15 -29.66 7.98 -1.18
N ARG A 16 -28.39 7.77 -1.51
CA ARG A 16 -27.54 8.85 -2.01
C ARG A 16 -27.79 8.98 -3.49
N THR A 17 -28.22 10.14 -3.92
CA THR A 17 -28.27 10.47 -5.33
C THR A 17 -26.85 10.72 -5.81
N LEU A 18 -26.23 9.70 -6.39
CA LEU A 18 -24.90 9.83 -7.00
C LEU A 18 -25.04 10.63 -8.30
N LYS A 19 -24.07 11.50 -8.57
CA LYS A 19 -24.04 12.34 -9.77
C LYS A 19 -22.75 12.09 -10.55
N PRO A 20 -22.74 12.32 -11.88
CA PRO A 20 -21.52 12.29 -12.67
C PRO A 20 -20.49 13.28 -12.13
N ILE A 21 -19.25 12.82 -11.96
CA ILE A 21 -18.12 13.64 -11.47
C ILE A 21 -17.16 14.08 -12.59
N GLY A 22 -17.46 13.73 -13.83
CA GLY A 22 -16.63 14.08 -14.99
C GLY A 22 -15.29 13.33 -15.08
N ILE A 23 -15.02 12.39 -14.18
CA ILE A 23 -13.80 11.58 -14.15
C ILE A 23 -14.09 10.23 -14.80
N PRO A 24 -13.47 9.87 -15.94
CA PRO A 24 -13.81 8.64 -16.65
C PRO A 24 -13.33 7.37 -15.92
N LYS A 25 -12.23 7.47 -15.17
CA LYS A 25 -11.65 6.32 -14.48
C LYS A 25 -10.95 6.71 -13.18
N VAL A 26 -11.21 5.94 -12.13
CA VAL A 26 -10.50 6.00 -10.84
C VAL A 26 -9.73 4.68 -10.63
N ILE A 27 -8.43 4.77 -10.39
CA ILE A 27 -7.53 3.64 -10.18
C ILE A 27 -7.22 3.51 -8.69
N ILE A 28 -7.43 2.32 -8.14
CA ILE A 28 -7.01 1.91 -6.80
C ILE A 28 -5.83 0.94 -6.97
N GLY A 29 -4.68 1.23 -6.37
CA GLY A 29 -3.54 0.31 -6.40
C GLY A 29 -3.87 -1.01 -5.68
N ALA A 30 -3.42 -2.15 -6.21
CA ALA A 30 -3.65 -3.46 -5.60
C ALA A 30 -3.18 -3.52 -4.13
N SER A 31 -2.05 -2.91 -3.81
CA SER A 31 -1.54 -2.77 -2.44
C SER A 31 -2.40 -1.86 -1.54
N SER A 32 -3.29 -1.04 -2.12
CA SER A 32 -4.20 -0.15 -1.38
C SER A 32 -5.57 -0.77 -1.10
N VAL A 33 -5.90 -1.91 -1.71
CA VAL A 33 -7.18 -2.61 -1.52
C VAL A 33 -7.46 -2.91 -0.05
N ALA A 34 -6.45 -3.43 0.67
CA ALA A 34 -6.57 -3.67 2.12
C ALA A 34 -6.92 -2.38 2.90
N SER A 35 -6.37 -1.23 2.50
CA SER A 35 -6.68 0.07 3.10
C SER A 35 -8.09 0.55 2.76
N ALA A 36 -8.53 0.35 1.51
CA ALA A 36 -9.89 0.69 1.07
C ALA A 36 -10.96 -0.05 1.88
N ILE A 37 -10.70 -1.30 2.24
CA ILE A 37 -11.63 -2.11 3.06
C ILE A 37 -11.39 -2.02 4.57
N GLY A 38 -10.53 -1.10 5.02
CA GLY A 38 -10.29 -0.79 6.43
C GLY A 38 -9.37 -1.76 7.19
N VAL A 39 -8.63 -2.62 6.49
CA VAL A 39 -7.71 -3.62 7.08
C VAL A 39 -6.23 -3.24 6.92
N GLY A 40 -5.93 -2.29 6.01
CA GLY A 40 -4.56 -1.88 5.70
C GLY A 40 -3.90 -1.00 6.78
N PHE A 41 -2.60 -0.75 6.61
CA PHE A 41 -1.86 0.20 7.45
C PHE A 41 -2.35 1.64 7.28
N LYS A 42 -2.61 2.04 6.04
CA LYS A 42 -3.19 3.33 5.71
C LYS A 42 -4.66 3.28 6.07
N LYS A 43 -5.13 4.27 6.81
CA LYS A 43 -6.54 4.39 7.15
C LYS A 43 -7.36 4.83 5.94
N VAL A 44 -8.64 4.46 5.92
CA VAL A 44 -9.57 4.84 4.83
C VAL A 44 -9.56 6.35 4.54
N PRO A 45 -9.64 7.27 5.52
CA PRO A 45 -9.58 8.71 5.25
C PRO A 45 -8.26 9.16 4.60
N GLU A 46 -7.14 8.53 4.95
CA GLU A 46 -5.84 8.84 4.34
C GLU A 46 -5.82 8.44 2.86
N LEU A 47 -6.35 7.25 2.53
CA LEU A 47 -6.49 6.81 1.15
C LEU A 47 -7.44 7.70 0.35
N ILE A 48 -8.57 8.09 0.94
CA ILE A 48 -9.52 9.04 0.32
C ILE A 48 -8.82 10.36 -0.01
N SER A 49 -8.08 10.94 0.93
CA SER A 49 -7.36 12.20 0.72
C SER A 49 -6.36 12.10 -0.44
N GLU A 50 -5.62 11.00 -0.54
CA GLU A 50 -4.67 10.77 -1.63
C GLU A 50 -5.37 10.64 -2.99
N LEU A 51 -6.46 9.88 -3.05
CA LEU A 51 -7.24 9.71 -4.27
C LEU A 51 -7.94 11.02 -4.67
N TRP A 52 -8.49 11.75 -3.70
CA TRP A 52 -9.13 13.03 -3.97
C TRP A 52 -8.15 14.04 -4.56
N LYS A 53 -7.00 14.22 -3.91
CA LYS A 53 -5.93 15.07 -4.43
C LYS A 53 -5.50 14.67 -5.85
N LYS A 54 -5.45 13.36 -6.14
CA LYS A 54 -5.07 12.84 -7.45
C LYS A 54 -6.10 13.10 -8.54
N TYR A 55 -7.40 12.92 -8.22
CA TYR A 55 -8.46 12.93 -9.24
C TYR A 55 -9.27 14.22 -9.31
N SER A 56 -9.31 14.98 -8.24
CA SER A 56 -10.01 16.28 -8.17
C SER A 56 -9.22 17.28 -7.32
N PRO A 57 -7.98 17.63 -7.72
CA PRO A 57 -7.11 18.51 -6.94
C PRO A 57 -7.72 19.91 -6.73
N GLN A 58 -8.57 20.37 -7.65
CA GLN A 58 -9.23 21.68 -7.58
C GLN A 58 -10.30 21.76 -6.48
N THR A 59 -10.83 20.63 -6.02
CA THR A 59 -11.84 20.57 -4.93
C THR A 59 -11.26 20.01 -3.63
N PHE A 60 -9.97 19.63 -3.64
CA PHE A 60 -9.31 19.09 -2.46
C PHE A 60 -8.80 20.21 -1.57
N GLU A 61 -9.54 20.53 -0.52
CA GLU A 61 -9.17 21.57 0.45
C GLU A 61 -8.24 21.05 1.58
N GLY A 62 -7.98 19.75 1.61
CA GLY A 62 -7.19 19.10 2.66
C GLY A 62 -5.70 19.06 2.36
N GLN A 63 -4.99 18.35 3.23
CA GLN A 63 -3.57 18.03 3.10
C GLN A 63 -3.39 16.53 3.31
N THR A 64 -2.64 15.86 2.41
CA THR A 64 -2.30 14.45 2.62
C THR A 64 -1.23 14.33 3.71
N ARG A 65 -1.08 13.13 4.27
CA ARG A 65 -0.02 12.86 5.26
C ARG A 65 1.37 13.12 4.70
N ASP A 66 1.60 12.77 3.43
CA ASP A 66 2.89 12.98 2.77
C ASP A 66 3.11 14.48 2.48
N ASP A 67 2.08 15.26 2.09
CA ASP A 67 2.20 16.72 1.92
C ASP A 67 2.60 17.39 3.22
N LYS A 68 1.93 17.04 4.31
CA LYS A 68 2.25 17.57 5.63
C LYS A 68 3.70 17.25 6.03
N ALA A 69 4.14 16.02 5.75
CA ALA A 69 5.51 15.62 6.06
C ALA A 69 6.54 16.43 5.24
N ILE A 70 6.28 16.61 3.95
CA ILE A 70 7.15 17.42 3.05
C ILE A 70 7.14 18.89 3.47
N GLU A 71 6.01 19.45 3.84
CA GLU A 71 5.93 20.83 4.36
C GLU A 71 6.79 21.01 5.61
N VAL A 72 6.62 20.11 6.59
CA VAL A 72 7.43 20.10 7.83
C VAL A 72 8.91 19.97 7.54
N ILE A 73 9.31 19.05 6.68
CA ILE A 73 10.71 18.84 6.30
C ILE A 73 11.26 20.08 5.59
N ASN A 74 10.48 20.69 4.70
CA ASN A 74 10.87 21.88 3.97
C ASN A 74 10.98 23.14 4.84
N SER A 75 10.41 23.16 6.02
CA SER A 75 10.54 24.29 6.96
C SER A 75 11.92 24.34 7.64
N SER A 76 12.74 23.29 7.54
CA SER A 76 14.06 23.19 8.15
C SER A 76 15.12 22.72 7.16
N GLU A 77 16.14 23.54 6.88
CA GLU A 77 17.25 23.17 5.98
C GLU A 77 18.08 21.99 6.52
N SER A 78 18.20 21.88 7.83
CA SER A 78 18.88 20.73 8.45
C SER A 78 18.11 19.44 8.20
N VAL A 79 16.79 19.44 8.30
CA VAL A 79 15.93 18.25 8.11
C VAL A 79 15.78 17.89 6.63
N LYS A 80 15.79 18.86 5.71
CA LYS A 80 15.90 18.58 4.26
C LYS A 80 17.15 17.76 3.94
N LYS A 81 18.30 18.13 4.52
CA LYS A 81 19.55 17.40 4.33
C LYS A 81 19.42 15.97 4.87
N ILE A 82 18.77 15.80 6.04
CA ILE A 82 18.53 14.50 6.64
C ILE A 82 17.66 13.63 5.72
N LEU A 83 16.63 14.20 5.06
CA LEU A 83 15.82 13.48 4.07
C LEU A 83 16.67 13.03 2.87
N GLY A 84 17.50 13.92 2.32
CA GLY A 84 18.42 13.57 1.24
C GLY A 84 19.37 12.43 1.61
N ASP A 85 19.88 12.43 2.85
CA ASP A 85 20.70 11.34 3.40
C ASP A 85 19.92 10.01 3.53
N ALA A 86 18.63 10.08 3.85
CA ALA A 86 17.76 8.90 3.92
C ALA A 86 17.45 8.35 2.52
N GLU A 87 17.14 9.20 1.56
CA GLU A 87 16.86 8.83 0.16
C GLU A 87 18.10 8.22 -0.52
N GLY A 88 19.26 8.78 -0.27
CA GLY A 88 20.55 8.31 -0.81
C GLY A 88 21.10 7.07 -0.13
N PHE A 89 20.58 6.69 1.04
CA PHE A 89 21.10 5.56 1.81
C PHE A 89 20.83 4.23 1.12
N LYS A 90 21.87 3.42 1.01
CA LYS A 90 21.82 2.10 0.37
C LYS A 90 22.39 1.06 1.33
N SER A 91 21.57 0.11 1.75
CA SER A 91 22.02 -1.08 2.46
C SER A 91 21.12 -2.27 2.15
N GLU A 92 21.73 -3.43 2.03
CA GLU A 92 21.07 -4.72 1.89
C GLU A 92 20.76 -5.35 3.26
N ASN A 93 21.34 -4.80 4.33
CA ASN A 93 21.23 -5.32 5.68
C ASN A 93 20.24 -4.49 6.51
N SER A 94 19.25 -5.15 7.09
CA SER A 94 18.24 -4.50 7.94
C SER A 94 18.83 -3.88 9.20
N THR A 95 19.95 -4.41 9.71
CA THR A 95 20.66 -3.85 10.88
C THR A 95 21.19 -2.47 10.57
N ASP A 96 21.83 -2.30 9.40
CA ASP A 96 22.36 -1.00 8.95
C ASP A 96 21.23 0.02 8.76
N VAL A 97 20.09 -0.40 8.18
CA VAL A 97 18.89 0.44 8.03
C VAL A 97 18.43 0.96 9.39
N ASN A 98 18.34 0.08 10.39
CA ASN A 98 17.93 0.46 11.74
C ASN A 98 18.96 1.35 12.46
N GLN A 99 20.26 1.13 12.24
CA GLN A 99 21.29 2.02 12.74
C GLN A 99 21.20 3.41 12.09
N LYS A 100 20.98 3.46 10.77
CA LYS A 100 20.78 4.73 10.04
C LYS A 100 19.57 5.48 10.57
N ILE A 101 18.43 4.81 10.79
CA ILE A 101 17.22 5.42 11.38
C ILE A 101 17.54 6.06 12.73
N ARG A 102 18.24 5.35 13.63
CA ARG A 102 18.61 5.90 14.96
C ARG A 102 19.48 7.14 14.82
N ALA A 103 20.49 7.10 13.95
CA ALA A 103 21.38 8.23 13.71
C ALA A 103 20.60 9.46 13.17
N LEU A 104 19.71 9.27 12.20
CA LEU A 104 18.90 10.36 11.64
C LEU A 104 17.86 10.88 12.66
N TYR A 105 17.28 10.02 13.48
CA TYR A 105 16.39 10.43 14.57
C TYR A 105 17.09 11.33 15.57
N HIS A 106 18.33 10.99 15.95
CA HIS A 106 19.14 11.84 16.83
C HIS A 106 19.42 13.19 16.20
N GLN A 107 19.67 13.26 14.88
CA GLN A 107 19.87 14.55 14.20
C GLN A 107 18.57 15.38 14.18
N ILE A 108 17.38 14.75 13.96
CA ILE A 108 16.09 15.45 14.01
C ILE A 108 15.81 16.00 15.41
N GLU A 109 16.16 15.25 16.47
CA GLU A 109 16.00 15.71 17.87
C GLU A 109 16.81 16.96 18.21
N HIS A 110 17.87 17.23 17.44
CA HIS A 110 18.72 18.42 17.59
C HIS A 110 18.48 19.47 16.48
N SER A 111 17.41 19.30 15.69
CA SER A 111 17.01 20.28 14.68
C SER A 111 16.21 21.44 15.29
N ASP A 112 15.90 22.39 14.44
CA ASP A 112 15.06 23.57 14.76
C ASP A 112 13.54 23.33 14.66
N LEU A 113 13.12 22.06 14.46
CA LEU A 113 11.69 21.71 14.43
C LEU A 113 11.05 21.70 15.82
N GLU A 114 9.78 22.04 15.85
CA GLU A 114 8.93 21.84 17.03
C GLU A 114 8.74 20.33 17.32
N PRO A 115 8.57 19.91 18.59
CA PRO A 115 8.44 18.49 18.96
C PRO A 115 7.37 17.72 18.19
N LYS A 116 6.23 18.34 17.89
CA LYS A 116 5.14 17.75 17.08
C LYS A 116 5.56 17.46 15.65
N ASP A 117 6.39 18.35 15.07
CA ASP A 117 6.85 18.28 13.69
C ASP A 117 8.03 17.31 13.57
N MET A 118 8.85 17.17 14.61
CA MET A 118 9.86 16.10 14.70
C MET A 118 9.24 14.71 14.57
N VAL A 119 8.06 14.46 15.14
CA VAL A 119 7.37 13.17 15.01
C VAL A 119 6.97 12.92 13.57
N VAL A 120 6.45 13.91 12.88
CA VAL A 120 6.07 13.83 11.46
C VAL A 120 7.29 13.55 10.58
N ALA A 121 8.39 14.29 10.78
CA ALA A 121 9.63 14.11 10.05
C ALA A 121 10.24 12.73 10.27
N LYS A 122 10.31 12.25 11.52
CA LYS A 122 10.81 10.91 11.87
C LYS A 122 10.00 9.81 11.20
N ASP A 123 8.67 9.91 11.21
CA ASP A 123 7.81 8.91 10.58
C ASP A 123 8.01 8.87 9.06
N HIS A 124 8.15 10.02 8.40
CA HIS A 124 8.40 10.10 6.96
C HIS A 124 9.76 9.53 6.59
N ILE A 125 10.83 9.89 7.30
CA ILE A 125 12.19 9.38 7.08
C ILE A 125 12.26 7.87 7.30
N ARG A 126 11.60 7.35 8.32
CA ARG A 126 11.50 5.91 8.55
C ARG A 126 10.78 5.20 7.39
N LYS A 127 9.65 5.76 6.92
CA LYS A 127 8.90 5.24 5.77
C LYS A 127 9.80 5.19 4.54
N THR A 128 10.54 6.25 4.25
CA THR A 128 11.48 6.35 3.12
C THR A 128 12.55 5.24 3.18
N LEU A 129 13.22 5.09 4.33
CA LEU A 129 14.26 4.07 4.50
C LEU A 129 13.71 2.64 4.37
N PHE A 130 12.55 2.36 4.95
CA PHE A 130 11.94 1.04 4.86
C PHE A 130 11.44 0.70 3.44
N THR A 131 10.86 1.66 2.75
CA THR A 131 10.43 1.49 1.35
C THR A 131 11.63 1.23 0.46
N ASN A 132 12.68 2.05 0.57
CA ASN A 132 13.91 1.89 -0.20
C ASN A 132 14.59 0.54 0.07
N HIS A 133 14.63 0.09 1.33
CA HIS A 133 15.18 -1.21 1.70
C HIS A 133 14.34 -2.34 1.08
N GLY A 134 13.01 -2.25 1.16
CA GLY A 134 12.10 -3.23 0.57
C GLY A 134 12.34 -3.42 -0.92
N THR A 135 12.18 -2.36 -1.69
CA THR A 135 12.27 -2.40 -3.16
C THR A 135 13.66 -2.81 -3.66
N ARG A 136 14.74 -2.30 -3.05
CA ARG A 136 16.10 -2.64 -3.49
C ARG A 136 16.49 -4.09 -3.26
N ASN A 137 15.92 -4.74 -2.25
CA ASN A 137 16.25 -6.11 -1.92
C ASN A 137 15.33 -7.14 -2.59
N GLU A 138 14.33 -6.73 -3.37
CA GLU A 138 13.43 -7.65 -4.08
C GLU A 138 14.19 -8.57 -5.02
N ASP A 139 15.05 -8.01 -5.88
CA ASP A 139 15.89 -8.78 -6.82
C ASP A 139 16.83 -9.75 -6.09
N LYS A 140 17.49 -9.27 -5.03
CA LYS A 140 18.37 -10.13 -4.24
C LYS A 140 17.60 -11.30 -3.62
N THR A 141 16.44 -11.02 -3.03
CA THR A 141 15.60 -12.05 -2.41
C THR A 141 15.10 -13.04 -3.46
N ALA A 142 14.71 -12.57 -4.65
CA ALA A 142 14.31 -13.41 -5.77
C ALA A 142 15.48 -14.27 -6.26
N ASN A 143 16.65 -13.69 -6.49
CA ASN A 143 17.84 -14.40 -7.03
C ASN A 143 18.42 -15.42 -6.06
N THR A 144 18.18 -15.28 -4.76
CA THR A 144 18.61 -16.24 -3.73
C THR A 144 17.54 -17.29 -3.41
N ASP A 145 16.41 -17.27 -4.09
CA ASP A 145 15.38 -18.30 -3.94
C ASP A 145 15.77 -19.60 -4.66
N SER A 146 15.35 -20.74 -4.11
CA SER A 146 15.60 -22.05 -4.70
C SER A 146 14.73 -22.33 -5.93
N ALA A 147 13.61 -21.60 -6.07
CA ALA A 147 12.71 -21.73 -7.20
C ALA A 147 13.11 -20.79 -8.34
N HIS A 148 12.74 -21.16 -9.58
CA HIS A 148 12.92 -20.30 -10.73
C HIS A 148 11.86 -19.17 -10.73
N LEU A 149 12.29 -17.98 -10.35
CA LEU A 149 11.45 -16.77 -10.29
C LEU A 149 11.72 -15.88 -11.50
N VAL A 150 10.65 -15.51 -12.21
CA VAL A 150 10.70 -14.66 -13.39
C VAL A 150 10.09 -13.30 -13.06
N GLU A 151 10.73 -12.24 -13.50
CA GLU A 151 10.17 -10.88 -13.42
C GLU A 151 8.98 -10.74 -14.38
N ASP A 152 7.96 -10.02 -13.94
CA ASP A 152 6.78 -9.72 -14.75
C ASP A 152 6.42 -8.24 -14.62
N ASP A 153 6.74 -7.48 -15.65
CA ASP A 153 6.48 -6.04 -15.72
C ASP A 153 5.04 -5.68 -16.14
N THR A 154 4.18 -6.69 -16.28
CA THR A 154 2.80 -6.49 -16.72
C THR A 154 1.99 -5.79 -15.63
N PHE A 155 1.27 -4.73 -16.02
CA PHE A 155 0.24 -4.14 -15.19
C PHE A 155 -1.08 -4.91 -15.37
N TYR A 156 -1.49 -5.58 -14.33
CA TYR A 156 -2.75 -6.29 -14.27
C TYR A 156 -3.86 -5.38 -13.79
N THR A 157 -5.08 -5.65 -14.24
CA THR A 157 -6.25 -4.83 -13.91
C THR A 157 -7.44 -5.71 -13.51
N HIS A 158 -8.31 -5.15 -12.65
CA HIS A 158 -9.58 -5.75 -12.29
C HIS A 158 -10.62 -4.64 -12.14
N ASP A 159 -11.68 -4.69 -12.96
CA ASP A 159 -12.77 -3.72 -12.88
C ASP A 159 -13.64 -4.05 -11.66
N ILE A 160 -13.94 -3.03 -10.86
CA ILE A 160 -14.76 -3.16 -9.64
C ILE A 160 -16.22 -2.87 -10.00
N CYS A 161 -16.50 -1.62 -10.35
CA CYS A 161 -17.83 -1.12 -10.68
C CYS A 161 -17.76 0.11 -11.57
N THR A 162 -18.88 0.48 -12.15
CA THR A 162 -19.07 1.77 -12.84
C THR A 162 -20.15 2.56 -12.13
N ILE A 163 -19.85 3.79 -11.72
CA ILE A 163 -20.78 4.68 -11.01
C ILE A 163 -20.91 5.96 -11.83
N GLU A 164 -22.11 6.26 -12.29
CA GLU A 164 -22.42 7.48 -13.06
C GLU A 164 -21.39 7.81 -14.17
N GLY A 165 -20.99 6.76 -14.91
CA GLY A 165 -20.02 6.86 -16.00
C GLY A 165 -18.54 6.83 -15.59
N THR A 166 -18.23 6.74 -14.32
CA THR A 166 -16.85 6.59 -13.79
C THR A 166 -16.54 5.12 -13.55
N LEU A 167 -15.55 4.57 -14.25
CA LEU A 167 -15.02 3.22 -14.00
C LEU A 167 -14.08 3.23 -12.80
N TYR A 168 -14.36 2.40 -11.80
CA TYR A 168 -13.43 2.10 -10.69
C TYR A 168 -12.69 0.80 -10.97
N GLN A 169 -11.36 0.85 -10.97
CA GLN A 169 -10.50 -0.25 -11.40
C GLN A 169 -9.34 -0.45 -10.42
N ILE A 170 -9.07 -1.70 -10.06
CA ILE A 170 -7.83 -2.07 -9.37
C ILE A 170 -6.73 -2.24 -10.41
N VAL A 171 -5.53 -1.71 -10.12
CA VAL A 171 -4.34 -1.88 -10.96
C VAL A 171 -3.16 -2.27 -10.09
N GLY A 172 -2.34 -3.20 -10.56
CA GLY A 172 -1.12 -3.61 -9.85
C GLY A 172 -0.14 -4.36 -10.73
N ARG A 173 1.10 -4.42 -10.26
CA ARG A 173 2.17 -5.23 -10.82
C ARG A 173 2.62 -6.20 -9.75
N VAL A 174 2.89 -7.43 -10.14
CA VAL A 174 3.36 -8.49 -9.24
C VAL A 174 4.88 -8.44 -9.12
N ASP A 175 5.43 -8.92 -8.00
CA ASP A 175 6.88 -8.90 -7.82
C ASP A 175 7.56 -9.94 -8.71
N ARG A 176 7.07 -11.19 -8.68
CA ARG A 176 7.62 -12.30 -9.50
C ARG A 176 6.56 -13.35 -9.80
N ILE A 177 6.84 -14.15 -10.83
CA ILE A 177 6.11 -15.39 -11.14
C ILE A 177 7.08 -16.57 -11.00
N GLN A 178 6.72 -17.57 -10.22
CA GLN A 178 7.42 -18.84 -10.15
C GLN A 178 6.89 -19.77 -11.24
N MET A 179 7.81 -20.29 -12.05
CA MET A 179 7.52 -21.34 -13.04
C MET A 179 7.75 -22.70 -12.40
N ASN A 180 6.69 -23.49 -12.25
CA ASN A 180 6.75 -24.81 -11.64
C ASN A 180 7.16 -25.87 -12.66
N GLU A 181 7.71 -26.99 -12.20
CA GLU A 181 8.17 -28.11 -13.05
C GLU A 181 7.05 -28.75 -13.87
N ASP A 182 5.82 -28.73 -13.36
CA ASP A 182 4.60 -29.23 -14.05
C ASP A 182 4.01 -28.24 -15.07
N GLY A 183 4.68 -27.09 -15.30
CA GLY A 183 4.26 -26.04 -16.21
C GLY A 183 3.21 -25.07 -15.61
N THR A 184 2.76 -25.28 -14.38
CA THR A 184 1.89 -24.33 -13.69
C THR A 184 2.67 -23.10 -13.22
N ARG A 185 1.95 -22.03 -12.88
CA ARG A 185 2.54 -20.79 -12.39
C ARG A 185 2.06 -20.49 -10.95
N THR A 186 2.96 -19.94 -10.15
CA THR A 186 2.65 -19.46 -8.80
C THR A 186 3.04 -17.99 -8.71
N LEU A 187 2.15 -17.14 -8.25
CA LEU A 187 2.46 -15.76 -7.93
C LEU A 187 3.43 -15.71 -6.76
N VAL A 188 4.40 -14.78 -6.81
CA VAL A 188 5.32 -14.55 -5.68
C VAL A 188 5.28 -13.09 -5.28
N GLU A 189 5.00 -12.87 -4.00
CA GLU A 189 5.03 -11.57 -3.33
C GLU A 189 6.19 -11.55 -2.35
N ILE A 190 7.09 -10.56 -2.46
CA ILE A 190 8.32 -10.48 -1.67
C ILE A 190 8.19 -9.37 -0.62
N LYS A 191 8.50 -9.69 0.63
CA LYS A 191 8.47 -8.75 1.75
C LYS A 191 9.83 -8.72 2.46
N ASN A 192 10.71 -7.80 2.06
CA ASN A 192 11.96 -7.53 2.76
C ASN A 192 11.69 -6.75 4.05
N ARG A 193 11.82 -7.43 5.17
CA ARG A 193 11.51 -6.87 6.49
C ARG A 193 12.69 -6.08 7.05
N ALA A 194 12.43 -4.90 7.57
CA ALA A 194 13.47 -4.06 8.17
C ALA A 194 13.74 -4.39 9.64
N ASN A 195 12.80 -5.00 10.37
CA ASN A 195 12.95 -5.21 11.82
C ASN A 195 13.01 -6.69 12.21
N LYS A 196 12.08 -7.52 11.72
CA LYS A 196 11.98 -8.95 12.02
C LYS A 196 11.02 -9.61 11.07
N LEU A 197 11.09 -10.93 10.92
CA LEU A 197 10.03 -11.72 10.32
C LEU A 197 8.74 -11.60 11.18
N PHE A 198 7.59 -11.52 10.53
CA PHE A 198 6.31 -11.55 11.23
C PHE A 198 5.93 -12.96 11.68
N GLY A 199 6.48 -13.97 11.00
CA GLY A 199 6.23 -15.37 11.31
C GLY A 199 4.83 -15.86 10.90
N ARG A 200 4.04 -15.00 10.27
CA ARG A 200 2.69 -15.29 9.75
C ARG A 200 2.33 -14.28 8.65
N VAL A 201 1.43 -14.65 7.78
CA VAL A 201 0.79 -13.72 6.84
C VAL A 201 -0.10 -12.74 7.61
N ARG A 202 0.04 -11.45 7.34
CA ARG A 202 -0.82 -10.41 7.90
C ARG A 202 -2.08 -10.26 7.05
N ASP A 203 -3.18 -9.83 7.66
CA ASP A 203 -4.47 -9.73 6.96
C ASP A 203 -4.40 -8.83 5.72
N TYR A 204 -3.69 -7.69 5.80
CA TYR A 204 -3.51 -6.80 4.66
C TYR A 204 -2.65 -7.41 3.54
N GLU A 205 -1.70 -8.28 3.87
CA GLU A 205 -0.87 -9.02 2.90
C GLU A 205 -1.68 -10.12 2.24
N ALA A 206 -2.49 -10.85 3.02
CA ALA A 206 -3.41 -11.84 2.49
C ALA A 206 -4.40 -11.22 1.49
N ILE A 207 -4.94 -10.03 1.79
CA ILE A 207 -5.82 -9.29 0.89
C ILE A 207 -5.08 -8.84 -0.37
N GLN A 208 -3.83 -8.37 -0.26
CA GLN A 208 -3.02 -8.01 -1.43
C GLN A 208 -2.77 -9.24 -2.31
N CYS A 209 -2.40 -10.38 -1.73
CA CYS A 209 -2.21 -11.64 -2.48
C CYS A 209 -3.50 -12.10 -3.15
N GLN A 210 -4.64 -12.07 -2.45
CA GLN A 210 -5.94 -12.40 -3.04
C GLN A 210 -6.29 -11.45 -4.19
N THR A 211 -6.00 -10.15 -4.06
CA THR A 211 -6.24 -9.17 -5.11
C THR A 211 -5.47 -9.54 -6.38
N TYR A 212 -4.19 -9.87 -6.28
CA TYR A 212 -3.40 -10.29 -7.43
C TYR A 212 -3.88 -11.62 -8.02
N LEU A 213 -4.24 -12.60 -7.18
CA LEU A 213 -4.78 -13.89 -7.64
C LEU A 213 -6.09 -13.72 -8.42
N GLN A 214 -6.90 -12.71 -8.11
CA GLN A 214 -8.12 -12.40 -8.88
C GLN A 214 -7.82 -11.69 -10.22
N MET A 215 -6.71 -10.94 -10.29
CA MET A 215 -6.27 -10.32 -11.53
C MET A 215 -5.65 -11.35 -12.49
N LEU A 216 -4.98 -12.37 -11.96
CA LEU A 216 -4.29 -13.44 -12.66
C LEU A 216 -5.19 -14.68 -12.70
N LYS A 217 -6.05 -14.80 -13.72
CA LYS A 217 -7.11 -15.81 -13.77
C LYS A 217 -6.62 -17.27 -13.80
N ASP A 218 -5.42 -17.50 -14.31
CA ASP A 218 -4.80 -18.81 -14.49
C ASP A 218 -3.86 -19.22 -13.34
N ILE A 219 -3.71 -18.40 -12.30
CA ILE A 219 -2.89 -18.67 -11.13
C ILE A 219 -3.77 -18.96 -9.91
N GLN A 220 -3.51 -20.10 -9.24
CA GLN A 220 -4.29 -20.55 -8.09
C GLN A 220 -3.59 -20.26 -6.75
N TYR A 221 -2.27 -20.06 -6.77
CA TYR A 221 -1.49 -19.90 -5.56
C TYR A 221 -0.62 -18.65 -5.59
N CYS A 222 -0.52 -17.99 -4.43
CA CYS A 222 0.45 -16.94 -4.16
C CYS A 222 1.41 -17.42 -3.07
N ARG A 223 2.70 -17.37 -3.34
CA ARG A 223 3.75 -17.61 -2.35
C ARG A 223 4.24 -16.26 -1.83
N LEU A 224 3.91 -15.94 -0.57
CA LEU A 224 4.46 -14.77 0.11
C LEU A 224 5.79 -15.15 0.74
N ILE A 225 6.87 -14.44 0.39
CA ILE A 225 8.22 -14.62 0.91
C ILE A 225 8.53 -13.49 1.86
N GLU A 226 8.81 -13.79 3.13
CA GLU A 226 9.42 -12.85 4.06
C GLU A 226 10.92 -13.07 4.10
N GLN A 227 11.71 -11.99 4.01
CA GLN A 227 13.16 -11.97 4.18
C GLN A 227 13.53 -10.96 5.26
N PHE A 228 14.35 -11.36 6.21
CA PHE A 228 14.98 -10.49 7.22
C PHE A 228 16.44 -10.91 7.39
N ASN A 229 17.38 -10.09 6.92
CA ASN A 229 18.78 -10.45 6.78
C ASN A 229 18.92 -11.81 6.06
N ASP A 230 19.54 -12.81 6.71
CA ASP A 230 19.73 -14.14 6.13
C ASP A 230 18.56 -15.12 6.42
N GLU A 231 17.55 -14.68 7.19
CA GLU A 231 16.39 -15.49 7.50
C GLU A 231 15.30 -15.31 6.44
N LYS A 232 14.82 -16.43 5.89
CA LYS A 232 13.73 -16.46 4.90
C LYS A 232 12.59 -17.36 5.35
N LYS A 233 11.35 -16.93 5.10
CA LYS A 233 10.14 -17.71 5.35
C LYS A 233 9.17 -17.57 4.19
N GLY A 234 8.59 -18.69 3.75
CA GLY A 234 7.57 -18.71 2.70
C GLY A 234 6.22 -19.17 3.25
N TYR A 235 5.14 -18.58 2.71
CA TYR A 235 3.76 -18.95 3.01
C TYR A 235 3.02 -19.14 1.70
N LEU A 236 2.29 -20.25 1.56
CA LEU A 236 1.45 -20.50 0.41
C LEU A 236 0.02 -20.04 0.72
N ILE A 237 -0.52 -19.22 -0.16
CA ILE A 237 -1.87 -18.66 -0.06
C ILE A 237 -2.63 -19.15 -1.29
N GLU A 238 -3.72 -19.86 -1.07
CA GLU A 238 -4.60 -20.33 -2.13
C GLU A 238 -5.60 -19.23 -2.50
N LYS A 239 -5.98 -19.19 -3.78
CA LYS A 239 -7.02 -18.32 -4.29
C LYS A 239 -8.36 -18.65 -3.64
N ASP A 240 -9.01 -17.62 -3.10
CA ASP A 240 -10.29 -17.74 -2.39
C ASP A 240 -11.35 -16.88 -3.08
N ASP A 241 -12.03 -17.48 -4.08
CA ASP A 241 -13.06 -16.81 -4.84
C ASP A 241 -14.31 -16.49 -4.01
N GLU A 242 -14.58 -17.31 -2.98
CA GLU A 242 -15.70 -17.07 -2.08
C GLU A 242 -15.48 -15.84 -1.20
N LYS A 243 -14.32 -15.76 -0.56
CA LYS A 243 -13.92 -14.60 0.23
C LYS A 243 -13.84 -13.34 -0.62
N TRP A 244 -13.31 -13.46 -1.85
CA TRP A 244 -13.24 -12.35 -2.78
C TRP A 244 -14.62 -11.78 -3.08
N THR A 245 -15.55 -12.64 -3.53
CA THR A 245 -16.90 -12.25 -3.97
C THR A 245 -17.81 -11.81 -2.82
N LYS A 246 -17.73 -12.50 -1.66
CA LYS A 246 -18.65 -12.26 -0.54
C LYS A 246 -18.18 -11.22 0.47
N GLU A 247 -16.86 -11.01 0.58
CA GLU A 247 -16.32 -10.12 1.60
C GLU A 247 -15.53 -8.94 1.04
N ILE A 248 -14.61 -9.17 0.07
CA ILE A 248 -13.67 -8.15 -0.38
C ILE A 248 -14.34 -7.21 -1.38
N ILE A 249 -14.93 -7.73 -2.46
CA ILE A 249 -15.58 -6.92 -3.50
C ILE A 249 -16.67 -6.02 -2.93
N PRO A 250 -17.63 -6.48 -2.11
CA PRO A 250 -18.68 -5.59 -1.60
C PRO A 250 -18.13 -4.44 -0.76
N LYS A 251 -17.03 -4.67 -0.03
CA LYS A 251 -16.39 -3.59 0.74
C LYS A 251 -15.67 -2.58 -0.14
N ILE A 252 -15.07 -3.05 -1.25
CA ILE A 252 -14.41 -2.14 -2.21
C ILE A 252 -15.48 -1.33 -2.95
N GLU A 253 -16.58 -1.95 -3.39
CA GLU A 253 -17.70 -1.25 -4.02
C GLU A 253 -18.27 -0.16 -3.11
N ASN A 254 -18.50 -0.47 -1.84
CA ASN A 254 -18.94 0.51 -0.86
C ASN A 254 -17.92 1.66 -0.67
N PHE A 255 -16.62 1.35 -0.71
CA PHE A 255 -15.58 2.39 -0.70
C PHE A 255 -15.68 3.27 -1.95
N CYS A 256 -15.86 2.68 -3.13
CA CYS A 256 -16.02 3.41 -4.40
C CYS A 256 -17.25 4.33 -4.38
N GLU A 257 -18.39 3.84 -3.93
CA GLU A 257 -19.62 4.61 -3.78
C GLU A 257 -19.43 5.79 -2.81
N HIS A 258 -18.81 5.53 -1.66
CA HIS A 258 -18.52 6.58 -0.69
C HIS A 258 -17.58 7.66 -1.26
N PHE A 259 -16.49 7.25 -1.90
CA PHE A 259 -15.55 8.18 -2.53
C PHE A 259 -16.21 8.98 -3.66
N HIS A 260 -17.02 8.32 -4.50
CA HIS A 260 -17.78 8.97 -5.58
C HIS A 260 -18.76 10.02 -5.03
N SER A 261 -19.51 9.67 -3.98
CA SER A 261 -20.43 10.61 -3.31
C SER A 261 -19.70 11.86 -2.81
N MET A 262 -18.56 11.70 -2.17
CA MET A 262 -17.75 12.83 -1.68
C MET A 262 -17.31 13.75 -2.84
N LEU A 263 -16.87 13.19 -3.95
CA LEU A 263 -16.48 13.97 -5.13
C LEU A 263 -17.70 14.67 -5.77
N SER A 264 -18.86 14.00 -5.85
CA SER A 264 -20.07 14.58 -6.45
C SER A 264 -20.69 15.69 -5.61
N GLU A 265 -20.46 15.72 -4.31
CA GLU A 265 -20.90 16.80 -3.40
C GLU A 265 -20.00 18.04 -3.49
N SER A 266 -18.77 17.89 -4.02
CA SER A 266 -17.77 18.96 -4.12
C SER A 266 -17.73 19.65 -5.50
N VAL A 267 -18.49 19.15 -6.46
CA VAL A 267 -18.68 19.72 -7.81
C VAL A 267 -20.01 20.49 -7.85
#